data_ec878107ff5d7c877984375bb75d7ac9
#
_entry.id   ec878107ff5d7c877984375bb75d7ac9
#
_cell.length_a   1.000
_cell.length_b   1.000
_cell.length_c   1.000
_cell.angle_alpha   90.00
_cell.angle_beta   90.00
_cell.angle_gamma   90.00
#
_symmetry.space_group_name_H-M   'P 1'
#
loop_
_entity.id
_entity.type
_entity.pdbx_description
1 polymer ?
#
loop_
_entity_poly.entity_id
_entity_poly.type
_entity_poly.pdbx_seq_one_letter_code
_entity_poly.pdbx_strand_id
1 'polypeptide(L)'
;TGGTDSVFLTIVVNDVAPSSLAYSPNSFTLTKGTAMTTVTPTANGGPITGWSVSPSLPAGLSLDSSTGAISGTPTAVTSSATYTVTATNTGGSTTADVTIVVNDVAPSSLTYSPSSFTLTKDTAMTTVTPTNSGGTATSYSVSPSLPAGLALDTSTGAISGTPTAVTSSATYTVTATNTGGSTTADVTIVVNDVAPSSLTYSPNSFTLTKGTAMTTVTPTASGGTITSWSVSPGLPAGLSLDSSTGAISGTPTAITSSATYTVTASNTGGSTTADVTIEVNDVAPSSLAYSPNSFTLTKGTAMTTVTPTANGGPITGWSVSPSLPAGLSLDSSTGAISGTPTAVTSSATYTVTATNTGGSTTADVTIVVNDVAPSSLTYSPSSFTLTKDTAMTTVTPTNSGGTATSYSVSPSLPAGLALDTSTGAISGTPTAVTSSATYTVTATNTGGSTTADVTIVVNDVAPSSLTYS
;
A
#
# COMPACT_ATOMS: atom_id res chain seq x y z
N THR A 1 -56.34 -101.39 92.98
CA THR A 1 -56.03 -99.99 92.60
C THR A 1 -55.24 -99.95 91.36
N GLY A 2 -55.93 -99.67 90.40
CA GLY A 2 -55.23 -99.46 89.01
C GLY A 2 -54.89 -98.03 88.83
N GLY A 3 -53.65 -97.79 88.62
CA GLY A 3 -53.14 -96.48 88.16
C GLY A 3 -53.34 -96.32 86.67
N THR A 4 -53.83 -95.23 86.25
CA THR A 4 -53.90 -94.77 84.80
C THR A 4 -52.72 -93.97 84.52
N ASP A 5 -51.82 -94.43 83.58
CA ASP A 5 -50.80 -93.71 82.99
C ASP A 5 -51.35 -92.96 81.71
N SER A 6 -51.23 -91.69 81.71
CA SER A 6 -51.57 -90.87 80.53
C SER A 6 -50.30 -90.41 79.80
N VAL A 7 -50.21 -90.74 78.57
CA VAL A 7 -49.14 -90.27 77.64
C VAL A 7 -49.68 -89.09 76.82
N PHE A 8 -49.01 -87.97 76.95
CA PHE A 8 -49.31 -86.81 76.13
C PHE A 8 -48.60 -86.95 74.72
N LEU A 9 -49.39 -87.05 73.68
CA LEU A 9 -48.90 -87.05 72.29
C LEU A 9 -49.02 -85.60 71.73
N THR A 10 -47.91 -84.99 71.40
CA THR A 10 -47.91 -83.72 70.75
C THR A 10 -47.86 -84.01 69.26
N ILE A 11 -48.87 -83.58 68.48
CA ILE A 11 -48.95 -83.68 67.00
C ILE A 11 -48.73 -82.29 66.47
N VAL A 12 -47.67 -82.10 65.64
CA VAL A 12 -47.41 -80.88 64.89
C VAL A 12 -47.81 -81.15 63.43
N VAL A 13 -48.74 -80.35 62.92
CA VAL A 13 -49.13 -80.38 61.50
C VAL A 13 -48.53 -79.13 60.83
N ASN A 14 -47.59 -79.34 59.96
CA ASN A 14 -46.99 -78.25 59.20
C ASN A 14 -47.74 -78.05 57.85
N ASP A 15 -47.74 -76.79 57.35
CA ASP A 15 -48.22 -76.50 55.97
C ASP A 15 -47.38 -77.16 54.89
N VAL A 16 -47.91 -77.26 53.68
CA VAL A 16 -47.09 -77.60 52.49
C VAL A 16 -46.08 -76.48 52.26
N ALA A 17 -44.79 -76.80 52.12
CA ALA A 17 -43.80 -75.81 51.90
C ALA A 17 -44.07 -75.01 50.58
N PRO A 18 -43.80 -73.69 50.55
CA PRO A 18 -43.91 -72.92 49.33
C PRO A 18 -42.89 -73.38 48.30
N SER A 19 -43.24 -73.34 47.04
CA SER A 19 -42.40 -73.75 45.90
C SER A 19 -42.63 -72.86 44.68
N SER A 20 -41.68 -72.96 43.71
CA SER A 20 -41.77 -72.21 42.40
C SER A 20 -41.99 -70.73 42.61
N LEU A 21 -41.33 -70.10 43.61
CA LEU A 21 -41.40 -68.66 43.80
C LEU A 21 -40.78 -67.98 42.61
N ALA A 22 -41.50 -67.03 41.98
CA ALA A 22 -41.01 -66.29 40.81
C ALA A 22 -41.56 -64.85 40.78
N TYR A 23 -40.75 -63.96 40.39
CA TYR A 23 -41.08 -62.56 39.99
C TYR A 23 -41.06 -62.45 38.44
N SER A 24 -42.07 -61.74 37.90
CA SER A 24 -42.09 -61.44 36.41
C SER A 24 -42.45 -59.97 36.20
N PRO A 25 -41.49 -59.16 35.77
CA PRO A 25 -40.07 -59.45 35.50
C PRO A 25 -39.28 -59.73 36.77
N ASN A 26 -38.11 -60.36 36.64
CA ASN A 26 -37.15 -60.58 37.72
C ASN A 26 -35.91 -59.72 37.67
N SER A 27 -35.86 -58.72 36.67
CA SER A 27 -34.78 -57.73 36.51
C SER A 27 -35.41 -56.36 36.31
N PHE A 28 -34.89 -55.39 37.05
CA PHE A 28 -35.41 -54.01 37.10
C PHE A 28 -34.28 -53.03 36.88
N THR A 29 -34.44 -52.17 35.84
CA THR A 29 -33.67 -50.97 35.65
C THR A 29 -34.51 -49.77 36.04
N LEU A 30 -34.25 -49.22 37.22
CA LEU A 30 -35.02 -48.14 37.83
C LEU A 30 -34.28 -46.79 37.70
N THR A 31 -35.05 -45.73 37.84
CA THR A 31 -34.49 -44.36 37.85
C THR A 31 -34.72 -43.75 39.21
N LYS A 32 -33.70 -43.24 39.89
CA LYS A 32 -33.75 -42.52 41.13
C LYS A 32 -34.86 -41.45 41.12
N GLY A 33 -35.70 -41.39 42.14
CA GLY A 33 -36.80 -40.44 42.24
C GLY A 33 -38.06 -40.81 41.46
N THR A 34 -38.05 -41.91 40.68
CA THR A 34 -39.20 -42.37 39.92
C THR A 34 -39.79 -43.66 40.60
N ALA A 35 -41.03 -43.63 40.93
CA ALA A 35 -41.68 -44.78 41.54
C ALA A 35 -41.67 -45.99 40.60
N MET A 36 -41.29 -47.18 41.14
CA MET A 36 -41.39 -48.41 40.37
C MET A 36 -42.83 -48.92 40.30
N THR A 37 -43.18 -49.63 39.23
CA THR A 37 -44.39 -50.40 39.18
C THR A 37 -44.29 -51.56 40.20
N THR A 38 -45.26 -51.67 41.13
CA THR A 38 -45.30 -52.76 42.09
C THR A 38 -45.27 -54.09 41.34
N VAL A 39 -44.38 -54.97 41.79
CA VAL A 39 -44.32 -56.37 41.29
C VAL A 39 -44.64 -57.31 42.38
N THR A 40 -45.63 -58.19 42.18
CA THR A 40 -46.09 -59.25 43.12
C THR A 40 -45.55 -60.60 42.62
N PRO A 41 -44.96 -61.39 43.50
CA PRO A 41 -44.51 -62.70 43.12
C PRO A 41 -45.67 -63.68 42.91
N THR A 42 -45.38 -64.77 42.22
CA THR A 42 -46.22 -65.98 42.19
C THR A 42 -45.50 -67.11 42.90
N ALA A 43 -46.25 -67.96 43.60
CA ALA A 43 -45.72 -69.16 44.23
C ALA A 43 -46.78 -70.27 44.27
N ASN A 44 -46.31 -71.48 44.36
CA ASN A 44 -47.15 -72.66 44.59
C ASN A 44 -46.93 -73.19 46.01
N GLY A 45 -47.76 -74.14 46.44
CA GLY A 45 -47.69 -74.78 47.78
C GLY A 45 -48.68 -74.22 48.81
N GLY A 46 -48.37 -74.29 50.10
CA GLY A 46 -49.20 -73.76 51.13
C GLY A 46 -49.11 -72.25 51.31
N PRO A 47 -50.02 -71.66 52.16
CA PRO A 47 -50.00 -70.21 52.41
C PRO A 47 -48.67 -69.75 52.95
N ILE A 48 -48.16 -68.61 52.41
CA ILE A 48 -46.93 -68.00 52.87
C ILE A 48 -47.22 -67.14 54.10
N THR A 49 -46.44 -67.33 55.16
CA THR A 49 -46.61 -66.62 56.46
C THR A 49 -45.49 -65.61 56.73
N GLY A 50 -44.41 -65.66 55.96
CA GLY A 50 -43.28 -64.74 56.12
C GLY A 50 -42.55 -64.49 54.85
N TRP A 51 -42.10 -63.23 54.64
CA TRP A 51 -41.29 -62.75 53.54
C TRP A 51 -40.04 -62.06 54.07
N SER A 52 -38.92 -62.32 53.46
CA SER A 52 -37.65 -61.64 53.73
C SER A 52 -36.85 -61.49 52.46
N VAL A 53 -35.92 -60.56 52.49
CA VAL A 53 -35.00 -60.31 51.35
C VAL A 53 -33.61 -60.10 51.88
N SER A 54 -32.62 -60.67 51.18
CA SER A 54 -31.21 -60.52 51.52
C SER A 54 -30.41 -60.40 50.25
N PRO A 55 -29.49 -59.40 50.14
CA PRO A 55 -29.32 -58.23 51.01
C PRO A 55 -30.52 -57.31 51.01
N SER A 56 -30.54 -56.27 51.87
CA SER A 56 -31.64 -55.26 51.90
C SER A 56 -31.78 -54.60 50.53
N LEU A 57 -33.05 -54.39 50.13
CA LEU A 57 -33.37 -53.71 48.89
C LEU A 57 -32.72 -52.28 48.82
N PRO A 58 -32.52 -51.73 47.61
CA PRO A 58 -32.10 -50.35 47.46
C PRO A 58 -32.91 -49.36 48.25
N ALA A 59 -32.27 -48.30 48.80
CA ALA A 59 -32.91 -47.26 49.56
C ALA A 59 -34.14 -46.68 48.81
N GLY A 60 -35.30 -46.65 49.54
CA GLY A 60 -36.58 -46.21 49.00
C GLY A 60 -37.46 -47.34 48.43
N LEU A 61 -36.92 -48.55 48.24
CA LEU A 61 -37.72 -49.76 47.92
C LEU A 61 -38.03 -50.58 49.15
N SER A 62 -39.14 -51.27 49.13
CA SER A 62 -39.60 -52.13 50.25
C SER A 62 -40.18 -53.44 49.71
N LEU A 63 -40.01 -54.50 50.50
CA LEU A 63 -40.71 -55.77 50.36
C LEU A 63 -41.92 -55.72 51.30
N ASP A 64 -43.14 -55.95 50.79
CA ASP A 64 -44.31 -56.09 51.58
C ASP A 64 -44.26 -57.42 52.31
N SER A 65 -44.30 -57.39 53.67
CA SER A 65 -44.15 -58.54 54.48
C SER A 65 -45.36 -59.49 54.51
N SER A 66 -46.49 -59.10 53.89
CA SER A 66 -47.71 -59.88 53.77
C SER A 66 -47.90 -60.52 52.41
N THR A 67 -47.47 -59.84 51.34
CA THR A 67 -47.70 -60.24 49.92
C THR A 67 -46.42 -60.61 49.19
N GLY A 68 -45.26 -60.25 49.73
CA GLY A 68 -44.01 -60.38 49.02
C GLY A 68 -43.85 -59.40 47.84
N ALA A 69 -44.73 -58.39 47.69
CA ALA A 69 -44.64 -57.39 46.65
C ALA A 69 -43.44 -56.45 46.85
N ILE A 70 -42.73 -56.16 45.83
CA ILE A 70 -41.66 -55.18 45.82
C ILE A 70 -42.20 -53.90 45.23
N SER A 71 -42.04 -52.76 45.92
CA SER A 71 -42.52 -51.44 45.46
C SER A 71 -41.69 -50.32 46.09
N GLY A 72 -41.95 -49.06 45.67
CA GLY A 72 -41.35 -47.87 46.27
C GLY A 72 -40.75 -46.92 45.20
N THR A 73 -40.08 -45.91 45.75
CA THR A 73 -39.33 -44.91 44.88
C THR A 73 -37.87 -44.92 45.33
N PRO A 74 -36.95 -45.38 44.48
CA PRO A 74 -35.54 -45.45 44.88
C PRO A 74 -35.00 -44.05 45.13
N THR A 75 -34.26 -43.82 46.22
CA THR A 75 -33.75 -42.52 46.64
C THR A 75 -32.22 -42.40 46.40
N ALA A 76 -31.53 -43.49 46.06
CA ALA A 76 -30.12 -43.52 45.83
C ALA A 76 -29.79 -44.34 44.57
N VAL A 77 -28.74 -43.97 43.83
CA VAL A 77 -28.16 -44.76 42.73
C VAL A 77 -27.58 -46.04 43.35
N THR A 78 -27.78 -47.16 42.65
CA THR A 78 -27.33 -48.48 43.17
C THR A 78 -26.82 -49.28 41.94
N SER A 79 -25.63 -49.84 42.03
CA SER A 79 -25.10 -50.74 41.02
C SER A 79 -25.97 -51.98 40.89
N SER A 80 -25.99 -52.62 39.73
CA SER A 80 -26.71 -53.88 39.51
C SER A 80 -26.30 -54.90 40.55
N ALA A 81 -27.29 -55.37 41.30
CA ALA A 81 -27.12 -56.37 42.36
C ALA A 81 -28.29 -57.36 42.39
N THR A 82 -28.04 -58.58 42.89
CA THR A 82 -29.06 -59.63 43.08
C THR A 82 -29.53 -59.62 44.48
N TYR A 83 -30.84 -59.67 44.65
CA TYR A 83 -31.58 -59.72 45.93
C TYR A 83 -32.37 -60.99 45.98
N THR A 84 -32.05 -61.88 46.95
CA THR A 84 -32.77 -63.15 47.13
C THR A 84 -33.94 -62.93 48.03
N VAL A 85 -35.15 -63.07 47.49
CA VAL A 85 -36.40 -63.06 48.31
C VAL A 85 -36.70 -64.43 48.70
N THR A 86 -37.01 -64.57 49.98
CA THR A 86 -37.39 -65.83 50.62
C THR A 86 -38.84 -65.78 51.09
N ALA A 87 -39.65 -66.76 50.71
CA ALA A 87 -40.99 -66.99 51.17
C ALA A 87 -40.99 -68.21 52.10
N THR A 88 -41.61 -68.08 53.30
CA THR A 88 -41.60 -69.10 54.33
C THR A 88 -43.00 -69.39 54.88
N ASN A 89 -43.22 -70.63 55.32
CA ASN A 89 -44.33 -71.05 56.18
C ASN A 89 -43.85 -72.17 57.14
N THR A 90 -44.75 -72.77 57.95
CA THR A 90 -44.36 -73.81 58.88
C THR A 90 -43.86 -75.11 58.23
N GLY A 91 -44.12 -75.28 56.91
CA GLY A 91 -43.66 -76.43 56.14
C GLY A 91 -42.27 -76.27 55.50
N GLY A 92 -41.73 -75.05 55.41
CA GLY A 92 -40.43 -74.76 54.80
C GLY A 92 -40.31 -73.40 54.11
N SER A 93 -39.34 -73.28 53.18
CA SER A 93 -39.08 -72.02 52.44
C SER A 93 -38.73 -72.30 50.99
N THR A 94 -38.92 -71.30 50.17
CA THR A 94 -38.46 -71.24 48.80
C THR A 94 -37.90 -69.84 48.48
N THR A 95 -37.04 -69.71 47.49
CA THR A 95 -36.35 -68.45 47.13
C THR A 95 -36.53 -68.09 45.65
N ALA A 96 -36.51 -66.82 45.42
CA ALA A 96 -36.36 -66.27 44.02
C ALA A 96 -35.41 -65.07 44.03
N ASP A 97 -34.59 -65.00 42.98
CA ASP A 97 -33.67 -63.91 42.83
C ASP A 97 -34.23 -62.79 41.90
N VAL A 98 -34.12 -61.57 42.36
CA VAL A 98 -34.42 -60.35 41.57
C VAL A 98 -33.18 -59.52 41.42
N THR A 99 -32.90 -59.08 40.21
CA THR A 99 -31.75 -58.16 39.88
C THR A 99 -32.28 -56.73 39.78
N ILE A 100 -31.68 -55.80 40.56
CA ILE A 100 -32.08 -54.40 40.54
C ILE A 100 -30.86 -53.51 40.32
N VAL A 101 -31.01 -52.57 39.40
CA VAL A 101 -30.07 -51.41 39.16
C VAL A 101 -30.88 -50.13 39.28
N VAL A 102 -30.35 -49.13 39.96
CA VAL A 102 -30.96 -47.82 40.08
C VAL A 102 -29.99 -46.80 39.44
N ASN A 103 -30.39 -46.27 38.33
CA ASN A 103 -29.64 -45.21 37.61
C ASN A 103 -30.04 -43.82 38.09
N ASP A 104 -29.20 -42.81 37.86
CA ASP A 104 -29.56 -41.41 38.10
C ASP A 104 -30.55 -40.92 37.02
N VAL A 105 -31.11 -39.72 37.18
CA VAL A 105 -31.82 -39.02 36.10
C VAL A 105 -30.80 -38.63 35.05
N ALA A 106 -31.07 -38.90 33.78
CA ALA A 106 -30.18 -38.48 32.70
C ALA A 106 -29.95 -36.95 32.70
N PRO A 107 -28.74 -36.47 32.40
CA PRO A 107 -28.54 -35.05 32.11
C PRO A 107 -29.33 -34.63 30.87
N SER A 108 -29.80 -33.39 30.84
CA SER A 108 -30.56 -32.82 29.70
C SER A 108 -30.20 -31.35 29.48
N SER A 109 -30.50 -30.81 28.30
CA SER A 109 -30.31 -29.39 27.97
C SER A 109 -28.90 -28.86 28.30
N LEU A 110 -27.87 -29.63 27.93
CA LEU A 110 -26.48 -29.17 28.06
C LEU A 110 -26.26 -27.94 27.17
N THR A 111 -25.71 -26.87 27.74
CA THR A 111 -25.43 -25.63 27.01
C THR A 111 -24.13 -24.98 27.47
N TYR A 112 -23.42 -24.35 26.52
CA TYR A 112 -22.32 -23.44 26.77
C TYR A 112 -22.75 -22.02 26.40
N SER A 113 -22.37 -21.01 27.20
CA SER A 113 -22.64 -19.62 26.92
C SER A 113 -21.36 -18.80 27.13
N PRO A 114 -20.73 -18.32 26.03
CA PRO A 114 -21.10 -18.47 24.62
C PRO A 114 -20.87 -19.89 24.08
N SER A 115 -21.52 -20.26 22.98
CA SER A 115 -21.31 -21.51 22.24
C SER A 115 -20.36 -21.39 21.05
N SER A 116 -19.83 -20.18 20.81
CA SER A 116 -18.86 -19.89 19.71
C SER A 116 -17.70 -19.06 20.25
N PHE A 117 -16.49 -19.46 19.90
CA PHE A 117 -15.24 -18.85 20.37
C PHE A 117 -14.35 -18.49 19.20
N THR A 118 -13.97 -17.20 19.14
CA THR A 118 -12.89 -16.70 18.28
C THR A 118 -11.70 -16.41 19.18
N LEU A 119 -10.71 -17.27 19.12
CA LEU A 119 -9.53 -17.23 19.98
C LEU A 119 -8.30 -16.75 19.19
N THR A 120 -7.31 -16.25 19.91
CA THR A 120 -6.01 -15.88 19.34
C THR A 120 -4.97 -16.86 19.86
N LYS A 121 -4.14 -17.38 18.95
CA LYS A 121 -2.99 -18.22 19.27
C LYS A 121 -2.13 -17.57 20.35
N ASP A 122 -1.60 -18.38 21.25
CA ASP A 122 -0.75 -17.99 22.39
C ASP A 122 -1.42 -17.01 23.40
N THR A 123 -2.75 -16.83 23.31
CA THR A 123 -3.54 -16.06 24.27
C THR A 123 -4.49 -16.98 25.03
N ALA A 124 -4.42 -16.99 26.36
CA ALA A 124 -5.28 -17.83 27.18
C ALA A 124 -6.76 -17.46 27.01
N MET A 125 -7.61 -18.46 26.81
CA MET A 125 -9.06 -18.24 26.78
C MET A 125 -9.62 -18.08 28.20
N THR A 126 -10.70 -17.33 28.33
CA THR A 126 -11.51 -17.35 29.57
C THR A 126 -12.19 -18.72 29.69
N THR A 127 -12.01 -19.38 30.86
CA THR A 127 -12.65 -20.65 31.12
C THR A 127 -14.16 -20.53 30.97
N VAL A 128 -14.76 -21.44 30.23
CA VAL A 128 -16.23 -21.55 30.11
C VAL A 128 -16.70 -22.87 30.68
N THR A 129 -17.69 -22.82 31.55
CA THR A 129 -18.33 -23.99 32.17
C THR A 129 -19.72 -24.19 31.56
N PRO A 130 -20.13 -25.44 31.31
CA PRO A 130 -21.48 -25.70 30.82
C PRO A 130 -22.51 -25.60 31.95
N THR A 131 -23.76 -25.45 31.54
CA THR A 131 -24.94 -25.69 32.39
C THR A 131 -25.74 -26.83 31.81
N ASN A 132 -26.37 -27.63 32.65
CA ASN A 132 -27.31 -28.67 32.23
C ASN A 132 -28.52 -28.76 33.19
N SER A 133 -29.61 -29.29 32.69
CA SER A 133 -30.80 -29.67 33.48
C SER A 133 -30.79 -31.18 33.67
N GLY A 134 -31.81 -31.70 34.41
CA GLY A 134 -31.92 -33.13 34.70
C GLY A 134 -30.96 -33.56 35.80
N GLY A 135 -30.39 -34.74 35.70
CA GLY A 135 -29.43 -35.28 36.65
C GLY A 135 -28.03 -34.70 36.48
N THR A 136 -27.27 -34.72 37.57
CA THR A 136 -25.87 -34.25 37.54
C THR A 136 -25.02 -35.16 36.66
N ALA A 137 -24.30 -34.57 35.69
CA ALA A 137 -23.33 -35.31 34.89
C ALA A 137 -22.16 -35.77 35.79
N THR A 138 -21.69 -36.99 35.59
CA THR A 138 -20.55 -37.57 36.32
C THR A 138 -19.27 -37.56 35.45
N SER A 139 -19.42 -37.39 34.14
CA SER A 139 -18.30 -37.29 33.23
C SER A 139 -18.65 -36.50 31.97
N TYR A 140 -17.61 -35.87 31.39
CA TYR A 140 -17.69 -35.16 30.13
C TYR A 140 -16.65 -35.67 29.15
N SER A 141 -16.99 -35.66 27.85
CA SER A 141 -16.11 -35.97 26.76
C SER A 141 -16.36 -35.01 25.60
N VAL A 142 -15.42 -34.91 24.67
CA VAL A 142 -15.55 -34.06 23.48
C VAL A 142 -15.06 -34.77 22.21
N SER A 143 -15.75 -34.61 21.12
CA SER A 143 -15.38 -35.16 19.82
C SER A 143 -15.71 -34.15 18.71
N PRO A 144 -14.78 -33.90 17.78
CA PRO A 144 -13.35 -34.30 17.77
C PRO A 144 -12.58 -33.68 18.94
N SER A 145 -11.28 -34.00 19.07
CA SER A 145 -10.40 -33.38 20.07
C SER A 145 -10.33 -31.87 19.88
N LEU A 146 -10.33 -31.12 20.99
CA LEU A 146 -10.18 -29.66 20.95
C LEU A 146 -8.88 -29.22 20.28
N PRO A 147 -8.82 -27.98 19.81
CA PRO A 147 -7.57 -27.38 19.29
C PRO A 147 -6.41 -27.56 20.28
N ALA A 148 -5.21 -27.74 19.74
CA ALA A 148 -3.99 -27.90 20.53
C ALA A 148 -3.83 -26.77 21.54
N GLY A 149 -3.57 -27.11 22.80
CA GLY A 149 -3.47 -26.19 23.93
C GLY A 149 -4.76 -25.89 24.66
N LEU A 150 -5.94 -26.34 24.16
CA LEU A 150 -7.19 -26.31 24.85
C LEU A 150 -7.50 -27.67 25.46
N ALA A 151 -8.20 -27.69 26.57
CA ALA A 151 -8.60 -28.90 27.29
C ALA A 151 -10.03 -28.82 27.77
N LEU A 152 -10.70 -29.98 27.79
CA LEU A 152 -11.96 -30.19 28.48
C LEU A 152 -11.66 -30.82 29.86
N ASP A 153 -12.12 -30.24 30.95
CA ASP A 153 -12.15 -30.87 32.23
C ASP A 153 -13.24 -31.96 32.22
N THR A 154 -12.82 -33.24 32.34
CA THR A 154 -13.72 -34.37 32.23
C THR A 154 -14.66 -34.54 33.43
N SER A 155 -14.44 -33.80 34.51
CA SER A 155 -15.30 -33.82 35.70
C SER A 155 -16.33 -32.68 35.72
N THR A 156 -15.98 -31.51 35.21
CA THR A 156 -16.83 -30.32 35.27
C THR A 156 -17.39 -29.90 33.89
N GLY A 157 -16.83 -30.43 32.82
CA GLY A 157 -17.14 -29.99 31.45
C GLY A 157 -16.55 -28.62 31.08
N ALA A 158 -15.70 -28.04 31.94
CA ALA A 158 -15.09 -26.75 31.65
C ALA A 158 -14.11 -26.85 30.49
N ILE A 159 -14.19 -25.89 29.55
CA ILE A 159 -13.23 -25.73 28.48
C ILE A 159 -12.30 -24.56 28.82
N SER A 160 -11.01 -24.80 28.78
CA SER A 160 -9.97 -23.80 29.11
C SER A 160 -8.66 -24.09 28.40
N GLY A 161 -7.67 -23.19 28.53
CA GLY A 161 -6.31 -23.36 28.03
C GLY A 161 -5.82 -22.20 27.19
N THR A 162 -4.66 -22.39 26.55
CA THR A 162 -4.02 -21.43 25.64
C THR A 162 -3.78 -22.14 24.32
N PRO A 163 -4.51 -21.78 23.25
CA PRO A 163 -4.33 -22.45 21.97
C PRO A 163 -2.92 -22.20 21.42
N THR A 164 -2.23 -23.23 20.95
CA THR A 164 -0.85 -23.16 20.47
C THR A 164 -0.73 -23.22 18.94
N ALA A 165 -1.84 -23.46 18.23
CA ALA A 165 -1.87 -23.55 16.77
C ALA A 165 -3.10 -22.84 16.20
N VAL A 166 -2.96 -22.23 15.03
CA VAL A 166 -4.09 -21.69 14.25
C VAL A 166 -4.98 -22.85 13.80
N THR A 167 -6.29 -22.69 13.94
CA THR A 167 -7.27 -23.73 13.58
C THR A 167 -8.45 -23.07 12.88
N SER A 168 -8.84 -23.62 11.73
CA SER A 168 -10.07 -23.19 11.06
C SER A 168 -11.30 -23.41 11.93
N SER A 169 -12.36 -22.63 11.71
CA SER A 169 -13.62 -22.79 12.43
C SER A 169 -14.12 -24.24 12.30
N ALA A 170 -14.33 -24.88 13.45
CA ALA A 170 -14.82 -26.25 13.54
C ALA A 170 -15.79 -26.40 14.72
N THR A 171 -16.68 -27.41 14.62
CA THR A 171 -17.63 -27.74 15.65
C THR A 171 -17.12 -28.93 16.47
N TYR A 172 -17.23 -28.83 17.79
CA TYR A 172 -16.82 -29.80 18.77
C TYR A 172 -18.05 -30.16 19.62
N THR A 173 -18.46 -31.44 19.59
CA THR A 173 -19.62 -31.92 20.33
C THR A 173 -19.15 -32.39 21.70
N VAL A 174 -19.58 -31.69 22.75
CA VAL A 174 -19.37 -32.10 24.15
C VAL A 174 -20.53 -32.98 24.60
N THR A 175 -20.21 -34.12 25.20
CA THR A 175 -21.19 -35.07 25.77
C THR A 175 -21.06 -35.08 27.27
N ALA A 176 -22.15 -34.84 27.98
CA ALA A 176 -22.30 -34.99 29.43
C ALA A 176 -23.01 -36.32 29.72
N THR A 177 -22.46 -37.14 30.63
CA THR A 177 -22.95 -38.49 30.88
C THR A 177 -23.07 -38.75 32.37
N ASN A 178 -24.09 -39.56 32.80
CA ASN A 178 -24.19 -40.24 34.09
C ASN A 178 -24.79 -41.63 33.88
N THR A 179 -25.11 -42.38 34.95
CA THR A 179 -25.72 -43.73 34.88
C THR A 179 -27.12 -43.73 34.25
N GLY A 180 -27.81 -42.58 34.22
CA GLY A 180 -29.14 -42.44 33.63
C GLY A 180 -29.10 -42.21 32.11
N GLY A 181 -27.95 -41.77 31.54
CA GLY A 181 -27.84 -41.47 30.10
C GLY A 181 -26.89 -40.32 29.80
N SER A 182 -27.04 -39.73 28.63
CA SER A 182 -26.20 -38.63 28.16
C SER A 182 -27.00 -37.57 27.41
N THR A 183 -26.40 -36.36 27.32
CA THR A 183 -26.86 -35.23 26.50
C THR A 183 -25.66 -34.56 25.89
N THR A 184 -25.87 -33.84 24.77
CA THR A 184 -24.79 -33.20 24.02
C THR A 184 -25.02 -31.70 23.82
N ALA A 185 -23.93 -30.97 23.65
CA ALA A 185 -23.93 -29.58 23.19
C ALA A 185 -22.78 -29.36 22.21
N ASP A 186 -23.03 -28.57 21.20
CA ASP A 186 -22.01 -28.18 20.21
C ASP A 186 -21.38 -26.84 20.60
N VAL A 187 -20.05 -26.75 20.50
CA VAL A 187 -19.27 -25.52 20.58
C VAL A 187 -18.47 -25.33 19.29
N THR A 188 -18.49 -24.13 18.76
CA THR A 188 -17.72 -23.77 17.58
C THR A 188 -16.46 -22.99 17.98
N ILE A 189 -15.29 -23.43 17.56
CA ILE A 189 -14.02 -22.79 17.92
C ILE A 189 -13.24 -22.49 16.65
N VAL A 190 -12.72 -21.24 16.54
CA VAL A 190 -11.72 -20.81 15.57
C VAL A 190 -10.55 -20.22 16.34
N VAL A 191 -9.32 -20.54 15.92
CA VAL A 191 -8.10 -19.96 16.48
C VAL A 191 -7.37 -19.21 15.40
N ASN A 192 -7.31 -17.90 15.51
CA ASN A 192 -6.59 -17.01 14.59
C ASN A 192 -5.15 -16.81 15.07
N ASP A 193 -4.27 -16.37 14.16
CA ASP A 193 -2.91 -15.96 14.51
C ASP A 193 -2.92 -14.60 15.25
N VAL A 194 -1.80 -14.20 15.83
CA VAL A 194 -1.60 -12.83 16.32
C VAL A 194 -1.58 -11.90 15.09
N ALA A 195 -2.35 -10.81 15.13
CA ALA A 195 -2.34 -9.85 14.02
C ALA A 195 -0.92 -9.28 13.79
N PRO A 196 -0.51 -9.06 12.54
CA PRO A 196 0.72 -8.33 12.26
C PRO A 196 0.59 -6.87 12.74
N SER A 197 1.69 -6.26 13.14
CA SER A 197 1.76 -4.88 13.65
C SER A 197 3.05 -4.21 13.25
N SER A 198 3.14 -2.87 13.42
CA SER A 198 4.35 -2.08 13.21
C SER A 198 5.00 -2.30 11.83
N LEU A 199 4.17 -2.39 10.78
CA LEU A 199 4.68 -2.50 9.42
C LEU A 199 5.39 -1.20 9.01
N THR A 200 6.62 -1.32 8.52
CA THR A 200 7.41 -0.17 8.05
C THR A 200 8.29 -0.53 6.86
N TYR A 201 8.48 0.45 5.97
CA TYR A 201 9.48 0.45 4.90
C TYR A 201 10.56 1.48 5.23
N SER A 202 11.83 1.16 5.00
CA SER A 202 12.93 2.10 5.16
C SER A 202 13.90 1.97 3.97
N PRO A 203 13.96 2.98 3.09
CA PRO A 203 13.15 4.20 3.06
C PRO A 203 11.67 3.95 2.72
N ASN A 204 10.80 4.92 3.01
CA ASN A 204 9.39 4.90 2.66
C ASN A 204 9.01 5.93 1.56
N SER A 205 10.01 6.60 0.99
CA SER A 205 9.83 7.57 -0.11
C SER A 205 10.90 7.33 -1.18
N PHE A 206 10.46 7.28 -2.44
CA PHE A 206 11.29 6.92 -3.58
C PHE A 206 11.07 7.93 -4.72
N THR A 207 12.18 8.55 -5.16
CA THR A 207 12.25 9.30 -6.42
C THR A 207 13.03 8.44 -7.40
N LEU A 208 12.34 7.85 -8.36
CA LEU A 208 12.88 6.88 -9.31
C LEU A 208 13.03 7.51 -10.69
N THR A 209 13.88 6.90 -11.51
CA THR A 209 14.04 7.29 -12.92
C THR A 209 13.48 6.19 -13.81
N LYS A 210 12.63 6.56 -14.77
CA LYS A 210 12.08 5.66 -15.77
C LYS A 210 13.21 4.91 -16.49
N GLY A 211 13.04 3.58 -16.64
CA GLY A 211 14.02 2.70 -17.27
C GLY A 211 15.18 2.30 -16.37
N THR A 212 15.29 2.80 -15.15
CA THR A 212 16.33 2.43 -14.18
C THR A 212 15.72 1.54 -13.08
N ALA A 213 16.29 0.36 -12.87
CA ALA A 213 15.82 -0.56 -11.82
C ALA A 213 15.97 0.07 -10.43
N MET A 214 14.92 -0.01 -9.62
CA MET A 214 14.99 0.42 -8.22
C MET A 214 15.75 -0.62 -7.38
N THR A 215 16.39 -0.18 -6.31
CA THR A 215 16.88 -1.08 -5.27
C THR A 215 15.68 -1.70 -4.55
N THR A 216 15.64 -3.03 -4.48
CA THR A 216 14.58 -3.74 -3.74
C THR A 216 14.52 -3.25 -2.30
N VAL A 217 13.32 -2.89 -1.84
CA VAL A 217 13.08 -2.55 -0.44
C VAL A 217 12.17 -3.61 0.18
N THR A 218 12.58 -4.15 1.33
CA THR A 218 11.82 -5.13 2.11
C THR A 218 11.26 -4.46 3.36
N PRO A 219 10.00 -4.74 3.71
CA PRO A 219 9.42 -4.20 4.93
C PRO A 219 9.92 -4.94 6.17
N THR A 220 9.73 -4.31 7.32
CA THR A 220 9.80 -4.95 8.63
C THR A 220 8.45 -4.86 9.31
N ALA A 221 8.09 -5.90 10.06
CA ALA A 221 6.86 -5.95 10.83
C ALA A 221 7.05 -6.76 12.11
N SER A 222 6.15 -6.59 13.07
CA SER A 222 6.04 -7.36 14.32
C SER A 222 4.72 -8.13 14.33
N GLY A 223 4.49 -8.94 15.38
CA GLY A 223 3.28 -9.74 15.54
C GLY A 223 3.39 -11.11 14.90
N GLY A 224 2.27 -11.66 14.46
CA GLY A 224 2.20 -13.00 13.88
C GLY A 224 2.68 -13.06 12.42
N THR A 225 2.88 -14.28 11.94
CA THR A 225 3.35 -14.53 10.56
C THR A 225 2.39 -13.93 9.54
N ILE A 226 2.92 -13.14 8.61
CA ILE A 226 2.14 -12.55 7.53
C ILE A 226 1.89 -13.61 6.46
N THR A 227 0.63 -13.74 6.04
CA THR A 227 0.19 -14.74 5.04
C THR A 227 -0.23 -14.12 3.71
N SER A 228 -0.47 -12.82 3.68
CA SER A 228 -0.81 -12.13 2.44
C SER A 228 -0.37 -10.67 2.45
N TRP A 229 -0.06 -10.17 1.26
CA TRP A 229 0.35 -8.81 0.99
C TRP A 229 -0.48 -8.22 -0.15
N SER A 230 -0.83 -6.95 -0.02
CA SER A 230 -1.51 -6.19 -1.07
C SER A 230 -1.09 -4.73 -1.04
N VAL A 231 -1.33 -4.01 -2.13
CA VAL A 231 -1.06 -2.58 -2.23
C VAL A 231 -2.20 -1.87 -2.95
N SER A 232 -2.58 -0.71 -2.46
CA SER A 232 -3.61 0.14 -3.06
C SER A 232 -3.23 1.62 -2.95
N PRO A 233 -3.35 2.39 -4.07
CA PRO A 233 -3.60 1.94 -5.43
C PRO A 233 -2.47 1.03 -5.95
N GLY A 234 -2.64 0.43 -7.14
CA GLY A 234 -1.59 -0.38 -7.77
C GLY A 234 -0.31 0.42 -8.02
N LEU A 235 0.85 -0.19 -7.82
CA LEU A 235 2.15 0.44 -8.00
C LEU A 235 2.34 0.98 -9.43
N PRO A 236 3.24 1.97 -9.63
CA PRO A 236 3.63 2.44 -10.96
C PRO A 236 4.01 1.31 -11.90
N ALA A 237 3.67 1.46 -13.18
CA ALA A 237 3.97 0.45 -14.21
C ALA A 237 5.45 0.05 -14.20
N GLY A 238 5.71 -1.26 -14.14
CA GLY A 238 7.04 -1.85 -14.08
C GLY A 238 7.56 -2.09 -12.65
N LEU A 239 6.84 -1.63 -11.60
CA LEU A 239 7.10 -1.99 -10.22
C LEU A 239 6.12 -3.07 -9.76
N SER A 240 6.54 -3.89 -8.83
CA SER A 240 5.74 -4.96 -8.25
C SER A 240 5.94 -5.11 -6.75
N LEU A 241 4.90 -5.55 -6.07
CA LEU A 241 4.93 -6.03 -4.70
C LEU A 241 5.06 -7.55 -4.71
N ASP A 242 6.05 -8.10 -4.04
CA ASP A 242 6.18 -9.54 -3.83
C ASP A 242 5.11 -10.03 -2.84
N SER A 243 4.26 -10.94 -3.29
CA SER A 243 3.11 -11.43 -2.53
C SER A 243 3.49 -12.32 -1.34
N SER A 244 4.74 -12.75 -1.22
CA SER A 244 5.24 -13.59 -0.13
C SER A 244 6.03 -12.80 0.92
N THR A 245 6.76 -11.78 0.51
CA THR A 245 7.69 -11.02 1.37
C THR A 245 7.28 -9.58 1.60
N GLY A 246 6.37 -9.04 0.79
CA GLY A 246 6.03 -7.62 0.79
C GLY A 246 7.13 -6.73 0.19
N ALA A 247 8.16 -7.30 -0.42
CA ALA A 247 9.22 -6.52 -1.04
C ALA A 247 8.70 -5.76 -2.27
N ILE A 248 9.12 -4.48 -2.40
CA ILE A 248 8.84 -3.68 -3.58
C ILE A 248 10.10 -3.62 -4.45
N SER A 249 9.95 -3.92 -5.74
CA SER A 249 11.06 -3.95 -6.70
C SER A 249 10.57 -3.73 -8.13
N GLY A 250 11.51 -3.62 -9.07
CA GLY A 250 11.22 -3.54 -10.51
C GLY A 250 11.92 -2.39 -11.20
N THR A 251 11.55 -2.17 -12.46
CA THR A 251 12.05 -1.07 -13.30
C THR A 251 10.84 -0.29 -13.82
N PRO A 252 10.63 0.96 -13.37
CA PRO A 252 9.47 1.73 -13.78
C PRO A 252 9.54 2.02 -15.30
N THR A 253 8.42 1.83 -15.99
CA THR A 253 8.32 1.99 -17.45
C THR A 253 7.57 3.25 -17.88
N ALA A 254 6.93 3.94 -16.95
CA ALA A 254 6.21 5.20 -17.19
C ALA A 254 6.54 6.22 -16.10
N ILE A 255 6.50 7.50 -16.47
CA ILE A 255 6.58 8.60 -15.50
C ILE A 255 5.31 8.62 -14.65
N THR A 256 5.45 8.96 -13.36
CA THR A 256 4.33 9.02 -12.43
C THR A 256 4.57 10.16 -11.45
N SER A 257 3.59 11.05 -11.28
CA SER A 257 3.66 12.07 -10.25
C SER A 257 3.74 11.45 -8.87
N SER A 258 4.34 12.16 -7.91
CA SER A 258 4.42 11.71 -6.52
C SER A 258 3.05 11.30 -5.99
N ALA A 259 2.94 10.06 -5.55
CA ALA A 259 1.71 9.48 -5.02
C ALA A 259 2.00 8.53 -3.86
N THR A 260 1.02 8.36 -2.99
CA THR A 260 1.09 7.45 -1.85
C THR A 260 0.43 6.11 -2.19
N TYR A 261 1.09 5.03 -1.81
CA TYR A 261 0.68 3.64 -2.01
C TYR A 261 0.64 2.97 -0.64
N THR A 262 -0.55 2.55 -0.22
CA THR A 262 -0.75 1.87 1.06
C THR A 262 -0.54 0.37 0.90
N VAL A 263 0.52 -0.17 1.48
CA VAL A 263 0.78 -1.61 1.54
C VAL A 263 0.10 -2.18 2.78
N THR A 264 -0.62 -3.28 2.59
CA THR A 264 -1.32 -4.01 3.66
C THR A 264 -0.68 -5.39 3.81
N ALA A 265 -0.30 -5.72 5.03
CA ALA A 265 0.14 -7.05 5.47
C ALA A 265 -0.94 -7.68 6.34
N SER A 266 -1.35 -8.93 6.08
CA SER A 266 -2.42 -9.58 6.83
C SER A 266 -2.19 -11.06 7.09
N ASN A 267 -2.87 -11.58 8.11
CA ASN A 267 -3.03 -12.98 8.44
C ASN A 267 -4.43 -13.22 9.01
N THR A 268 -4.72 -14.41 9.55
CA THR A 268 -6.03 -14.73 10.13
C THR A 268 -6.37 -13.90 11.38
N GLY A 269 -5.37 -13.31 12.03
CA GLY A 269 -5.54 -12.45 13.20
C GLY A 269 -5.91 -11.01 12.90
N GLY A 270 -5.62 -10.55 11.67
CA GLY A 270 -5.89 -9.17 11.26
C GLY A 270 -4.90 -8.64 10.23
N SER A 271 -4.81 -7.32 10.16
CA SER A 271 -3.93 -6.62 9.21
C SER A 271 -3.29 -5.38 9.80
N THR A 272 -2.18 -4.96 9.19
CA THR A 272 -1.50 -3.69 9.46
C THR A 272 -1.10 -3.06 8.13
N THR A 273 -0.91 -1.74 8.09
CA THR A 273 -0.60 -0.99 6.88
C THR A 273 0.64 -0.13 7.05
N ALA A 274 1.31 0.15 5.93
CA ALA A 274 2.35 1.15 5.82
C ALA A 274 2.23 1.89 4.48
N ASP A 275 2.49 3.18 4.50
CA ASP A 275 2.46 4.02 3.32
C ASP A 275 3.87 4.17 2.74
N VAL A 276 3.97 4.04 1.42
CA VAL A 276 5.16 4.37 0.64
C VAL A 276 4.80 5.43 -0.39
N THR A 277 5.66 6.44 -0.52
CA THR A 277 5.51 7.49 -1.54
C THR A 277 6.45 7.20 -2.70
N ILE A 278 5.93 7.17 -3.92
CA ILE A 278 6.72 6.91 -5.13
C ILE A 278 6.46 7.98 -6.16
N GLU A 279 7.54 8.52 -6.71
CA GLU A 279 7.59 9.41 -7.86
C GLU A 279 8.51 8.79 -8.91
N VAL A 280 8.11 8.84 -10.18
CA VAL A 280 8.94 8.35 -11.31
C VAL A 280 9.14 9.49 -12.30
N ASN A 281 10.36 9.95 -12.39
CA ASN A 281 10.79 10.99 -13.31
C ASN A 281 11.35 10.40 -14.61
N ASP A 282 11.38 11.22 -15.67
CA ASP A 282 12.04 10.83 -16.92
C ASP A 282 13.57 10.85 -16.76
N VAL A 283 14.29 10.35 -17.75
CA VAL A 283 15.74 10.53 -17.82
C VAL A 283 16.02 12.01 -18.13
N ALA A 284 16.88 12.65 -17.34
CA ALA A 284 17.24 14.03 -17.55
C ALA A 284 17.80 14.26 -18.98
N PRO A 285 17.49 15.38 -19.65
CA PRO A 285 18.13 15.72 -20.90
C PRO A 285 19.62 15.97 -20.67
N SER A 286 20.45 15.67 -21.67
CA SER A 286 21.91 15.83 -21.61
C SER A 286 22.48 16.17 -22.97
N SER A 287 23.72 16.65 -23.01
CA SER A 287 24.46 16.93 -24.26
C SER A 287 23.70 17.87 -25.20
N LEU A 288 23.01 18.89 -24.64
CA LEU A 288 22.35 19.90 -25.45
C LEU A 288 23.39 20.67 -26.29
N ALA A 289 23.16 20.78 -27.59
CA ALA A 289 24.07 21.47 -28.48
C ALA A 289 23.32 22.12 -29.64
N TYR A 290 23.79 23.32 -30.03
CA TYR A 290 23.44 24.00 -31.28
C TYR A 290 24.62 23.90 -32.27
N SER A 291 24.34 23.68 -33.55
CA SER A 291 25.35 23.66 -34.60
C SER A 291 24.82 24.43 -35.81
N PRO A 292 25.38 25.64 -36.09
CA PRO A 292 26.40 26.37 -35.34
C PRO A 292 25.87 26.87 -33.96
N ASN A 293 26.79 27.22 -33.06
CA ASN A 293 26.48 27.85 -31.76
C ASN A 293 26.91 29.33 -31.70
N SER A 294 27.35 29.92 -32.85
CA SER A 294 27.72 31.34 -32.98
C SER A 294 27.12 31.91 -34.26
N PHE A 295 26.45 33.04 -34.11
CA PHE A 295 25.70 33.70 -35.20
C PHE A 295 26.14 35.15 -35.36
N THR A 296 26.58 35.51 -36.58
CA THR A 296 26.76 36.90 -37.02
C THR A 296 25.59 37.23 -37.93
N LEU A 297 24.63 37.98 -37.45
CA LEU A 297 23.38 38.31 -38.14
C LEU A 297 23.39 39.76 -38.61
N THR A 298 22.54 40.05 -39.61
CA THR A 298 22.33 41.41 -40.12
C THR A 298 20.89 41.84 -39.77
N LYS A 299 20.75 43.01 -39.19
CA LYS A 299 19.44 43.63 -38.89
C LYS A 299 18.56 43.64 -40.14
N GLY A 300 17.30 43.24 -39.99
CA GLY A 300 16.32 43.17 -41.06
C GLY A 300 16.45 41.98 -42.00
N THR A 301 17.43 41.07 -41.77
CA THR A 301 17.61 39.85 -42.57
C THR A 301 17.24 38.64 -41.69
N ALA A 302 16.32 37.80 -42.18
CA ALA A 302 15.89 36.61 -41.44
C ALA A 302 17.07 35.63 -41.27
N MET A 303 17.26 35.12 -40.07
CA MET A 303 18.24 34.06 -39.80
C MET A 303 17.73 32.70 -40.30
N THR A 304 18.63 31.81 -40.66
CA THR A 304 18.29 30.40 -40.87
C THR A 304 17.95 29.80 -39.53
N THR A 305 16.78 29.15 -39.45
CA THR A 305 16.36 28.45 -38.22
C THR A 305 17.40 27.40 -37.83
N VAL A 306 17.82 27.41 -36.58
CA VAL A 306 18.70 26.38 -36.00
C VAL A 306 17.97 25.62 -34.92
N THR A 307 17.96 24.30 -35.02
CA THR A 307 17.39 23.38 -34.05
C THR A 307 18.48 22.71 -33.22
N PRO A 308 18.34 22.61 -31.91
CA PRO A 308 19.32 21.92 -31.10
C PRO A 308 19.24 20.40 -31.24
N THR A 309 20.29 19.73 -30.82
CA THR A 309 20.30 18.28 -30.53
C THR A 309 20.51 18.05 -29.05
N ALA A 310 19.90 16.98 -28.50
CA ALA A 310 20.09 16.56 -27.13
C ALA A 310 19.93 15.04 -26.99
N ASN A 311 20.48 14.47 -25.91
CA ASN A 311 20.30 13.10 -25.51
C ASN A 311 19.42 13.06 -24.23
N GLY A 312 19.05 11.86 -23.77
CA GLY A 312 18.23 11.64 -22.58
C GLY A 312 16.75 11.50 -22.90
N GLY A 313 15.90 11.83 -21.95
CA GLY A 313 14.45 11.75 -22.10
C GLY A 313 13.84 12.91 -22.90
N PRO A 314 12.55 12.82 -23.27
CA PRO A 314 11.85 13.88 -23.97
C PRO A 314 11.93 15.21 -23.24
N ILE A 315 12.22 16.28 -23.95
CA ILE A 315 12.26 17.64 -23.40
C ILE A 315 10.83 18.18 -23.35
N THR A 316 10.44 18.70 -22.18
CA THR A 316 9.09 19.23 -21.93
C THR A 316 9.07 20.74 -21.77
N GLY A 317 10.24 21.37 -21.60
CA GLY A 317 10.34 22.81 -21.44
C GLY A 317 11.64 23.38 -22.01
N TRP A 318 11.54 24.58 -22.60
CA TRP A 318 12.66 25.36 -23.14
C TRP A 318 12.62 26.77 -22.59
N SER A 319 13.78 27.29 -22.26
CA SER A 319 13.97 28.70 -21.88
C SER A 319 15.32 29.22 -22.31
N VAL A 320 15.47 30.54 -22.35
CA VAL A 320 16.73 31.21 -22.69
C VAL A 320 16.95 32.39 -21.77
N SER A 321 18.17 32.57 -21.30
CA SER A 321 18.59 33.70 -20.49
C SER A 321 19.98 34.20 -20.90
N PRO A 322 20.19 35.54 -21.07
CA PRO A 322 19.14 36.59 -21.12
C PRO A 322 18.21 36.41 -22.35
N SER A 323 17.18 37.25 -22.47
CA SER A 323 16.28 37.23 -23.63
C SER A 323 17.06 37.45 -24.92
N LEU A 324 16.69 36.71 -25.99
CA LEU A 324 17.30 36.84 -27.31
C LEU A 324 17.18 38.29 -27.87
N PRO A 325 18.04 38.69 -28.80
CA PRO A 325 17.92 39.94 -29.50
C PRO A 325 16.53 40.18 -30.08
N ALA A 326 16.08 41.44 -30.05
CA ALA A 326 14.76 41.83 -30.56
C ALA A 326 14.51 41.30 -31.96
N GLY A 327 13.37 40.63 -32.19
CA GLY A 327 13.01 39.99 -33.45
C GLY A 327 13.44 38.53 -33.59
N LEU A 328 14.24 37.98 -32.65
CA LEU A 328 14.53 36.56 -32.54
C LEU A 328 13.68 35.92 -31.47
N SER A 329 13.38 34.64 -31.64
CA SER A 329 12.59 33.85 -30.69
C SER A 329 13.14 32.44 -30.53
N LEU A 330 12.94 31.88 -29.32
CA LEU A 330 13.11 30.48 -29.03
C LEU A 330 11.73 29.78 -29.10
N ASP A 331 11.64 28.73 -29.91
CA ASP A 331 10.42 27.88 -29.95
C ASP A 331 10.33 27.07 -28.69
N SER A 332 9.24 27.25 -27.97
CA SER A 332 9.00 26.60 -26.63
C SER A 332 8.75 25.10 -26.72
N SER A 333 8.55 24.54 -27.90
CA SER A 333 8.32 23.11 -28.13
C SER A 333 9.55 22.37 -28.67
N THR A 334 10.35 23.03 -29.48
CA THR A 334 11.46 22.40 -30.17
C THR A 334 12.84 22.93 -29.74
N GLY A 335 12.91 24.08 -29.07
CA GLY A 335 14.14 24.78 -28.76
C GLY A 335 14.78 25.42 -29.95
N ALA A 336 14.09 25.49 -31.10
CA ALA A 336 14.63 26.13 -32.29
C ALA A 336 14.75 27.66 -32.12
N ILE A 337 15.87 28.23 -32.56
CA ILE A 337 16.07 29.69 -32.62
C ILE A 337 15.83 30.15 -34.03
N SER A 338 15.00 31.18 -34.22
CA SER A 338 14.64 31.74 -35.51
C SER A 338 14.19 33.20 -35.38
N GLY A 339 13.95 33.84 -36.51
CA GLY A 339 13.38 35.20 -36.59
C GLY A 339 14.18 36.15 -37.45
N THR A 340 13.78 37.44 -37.41
CA THR A 340 14.45 38.53 -38.12
C THR A 340 14.83 39.59 -37.08
N PRO A 341 16.14 39.80 -36.82
CA PRO A 341 16.56 40.75 -35.82
C PRO A 341 16.19 42.18 -36.22
N THR A 342 15.61 42.95 -35.31
CA THR A 342 15.12 44.33 -35.58
C THR A 342 16.02 45.43 -35.00
N ALA A 343 16.99 45.07 -34.18
CA ALA A 343 17.94 45.97 -33.55
C ALA A 343 19.37 45.45 -33.64
N VAL A 344 20.34 46.36 -33.74
CA VAL A 344 21.78 46.03 -33.61
C VAL A 344 22.03 45.60 -32.16
N THR A 345 22.85 44.55 -32.01
CA THR A 345 23.18 44.01 -30.68
C THR A 345 24.65 43.62 -30.66
N SER A 346 25.38 44.05 -29.65
CA SER A 346 26.77 43.62 -29.43
C SER A 346 26.80 42.10 -29.18
N SER A 347 27.96 41.48 -29.51
CA SER A 347 28.18 40.06 -29.25
C SER A 347 27.89 39.73 -27.77
N ALA A 348 26.95 38.81 -27.55
CA ALA A 348 26.54 38.34 -26.24
C ALA A 348 26.24 36.84 -26.24
N THR A 349 26.38 36.21 -25.07
CA THR A 349 26.07 34.79 -24.87
C THR A 349 24.67 34.66 -24.30
N TYR A 350 23.90 33.72 -24.85
CA TYR A 350 22.54 33.35 -24.45
C TYR A 350 22.54 31.89 -24.07
N THR A 351 22.22 31.59 -22.81
CA THR A 351 22.16 30.23 -22.29
C THR A 351 20.76 29.67 -22.51
N VAL A 352 20.64 28.70 -23.37
CA VAL A 352 19.39 27.96 -23.59
C VAL A 352 19.35 26.78 -22.63
N THR A 353 18.23 26.60 -21.95
CA THR A 353 17.96 25.50 -20.99
C THR A 353 16.86 24.61 -21.54
N ALA A 354 17.13 23.29 -21.57
CA ALA A 354 16.15 22.24 -21.88
C ALA A 354 15.84 21.46 -20.60
N THR A 355 14.54 21.24 -20.30
CA THR A 355 14.09 20.61 -19.05
C THR A 355 13.07 19.49 -19.28
N ASN A 356 13.05 18.52 -18.37
CA ASN A 356 11.95 17.58 -18.17
C ASN A 356 11.83 17.24 -16.66
N THR A 357 10.98 16.28 -16.26
CA THR A 357 10.83 15.88 -14.85
C THR A 357 12.10 15.30 -14.25
N GLY A 358 13.00 14.76 -15.07
CA GLY A 358 14.29 14.20 -14.62
C GLY A 358 15.38 15.23 -14.36
N GLY A 359 15.22 16.46 -14.87
CA GLY A 359 16.21 17.51 -14.70
C GLY A 359 16.35 18.45 -15.90
N SER A 360 17.51 19.13 -16.02
CA SER A 360 17.80 20.08 -17.08
C SER A 360 19.22 19.97 -17.59
N THR A 361 19.43 20.49 -18.81
CA THR A 361 20.75 20.70 -19.42
C THR A 361 20.78 22.03 -20.15
N THR A 362 21.96 22.60 -20.34
CA THR A 362 22.13 23.91 -20.95
C THR A 362 23.07 23.87 -22.13
N ALA A 363 22.90 24.81 -23.07
CA ALA A 363 23.86 25.12 -24.11
C ALA A 363 23.94 26.62 -24.34
N ASP A 364 25.14 27.13 -24.60
CA ASP A 364 25.39 28.52 -24.87
C ASP A 364 25.41 28.77 -26.39
N VAL A 365 24.73 29.83 -26.81
CA VAL A 365 24.79 30.38 -28.15
C VAL A 365 25.27 31.82 -28.09
N THR A 366 26.20 32.18 -28.96
CA THR A 366 26.71 33.55 -29.10
C THR A 366 26.07 34.22 -30.28
N ILE A 367 25.46 35.38 -30.09
CA ILE A 367 24.78 36.13 -31.16
C ILE A 367 25.29 37.56 -31.18
N VAL A 368 25.63 38.05 -32.37
CA VAL A 368 25.90 39.45 -32.70
C VAL A 368 24.98 39.86 -33.86
N VAL A 369 24.38 41.02 -33.75
CA VAL A 369 23.53 41.58 -34.82
C VAL A 369 24.16 42.89 -35.29
N ASN A 370 24.71 42.88 -36.52
CA ASN A 370 25.28 44.05 -37.17
C ASN A 370 24.18 44.82 -37.94
N ASP A 371 24.42 46.10 -38.18
CA ASP A 371 23.55 46.87 -39.06
C ASP A 371 23.75 46.45 -40.55
N VAL A 372 22.86 46.85 -41.40
CA VAL A 372 23.08 46.76 -42.85
C VAL A 372 24.26 47.65 -43.21
N ALA A 373 25.23 47.16 -43.96
CA ALA A 373 26.40 47.97 -44.43
C ALA A 373 25.93 49.22 -45.22
N PRO A 374 26.56 50.37 -45.04
CA PRO A 374 26.33 51.49 -45.91
C PRO A 374 26.76 51.10 -47.37
N SER A 375 26.06 51.63 -48.37
CA SER A 375 26.34 51.39 -49.77
C SER A 375 26.11 52.64 -50.57
N SER A 376 26.69 52.67 -51.81
CA SER A 376 26.48 53.77 -52.76
C SER A 376 26.73 55.15 -52.14
N LEU A 377 27.87 55.30 -51.41
CA LEU A 377 28.27 56.60 -50.89
C LEU A 377 28.54 57.52 -52.02
N THR A 378 27.96 58.72 -52.03
CA THR A 378 28.16 59.73 -53.08
C THR A 378 28.24 61.16 -52.55
N TYR A 379 29.07 61.97 -53.14
CA TYR A 379 29.10 63.41 -52.95
C TYR A 379 28.61 64.09 -54.22
N SER A 380 27.79 65.10 -54.08
CA SER A 380 27.33 65.92 -55.26
C SER A 380 27.50 67.41 -54.95
N PRO A 381 28.48 68.05 -55.61
CA PRO A 381 29.43 67.53 -56.63
C PRO A 381 30.52 66.61 -55.99
N SER A 382 31.17 65.75 -56.81
CA SER A 382 32.30 64.91 -56.42
C SER A 382 33.66 65.53 -56.77
N SER A 383 33.65 66.72 -57.38
CA SER A 383 34.86 67.49 -57.73
C SER A 383 34.70 68.92 -57.28
N PHE A 384 35.72 69.44 -56.60
CA PHE A 384 35.76 70.78 -56.05
C PHE A 384 36.95 71.57 -56.57
N THR A 385 36.66 72.73 -57.21
CA THR A 385 37.66 73.72 -57.52
C THR A 385 37.53 74.85 -56.55
N LEU A 386 38.39 74.93 -55.53
CA LEU A 386 38.36 75.90 -54.48
C LEU A 386 39.41 76.96 -54.65
N THR A 387 39.17 78.10 -53.97
CA THR A 387 40.15 79.23 -53.98
C THR A 387 40.68 79.32 -52.52
N LYS A 388 41.97 79.42 -52.37
CA LYS A 388 42.65 79.63 -51.08
C LYS A 388 42.04 80.85 -50.37
N ASP A 389 41.90 80.70 -49.00
CA ASP A 389 41.30 81.68 -48.08
C ASP A 389 39.83 82.03 -48.37
N THR A 390 39.14 81.25 -49.22
CA THR A 390 37.69 81.35 -49.47
C THR A 390 37.00 80.12 -48.92
N ALA A 391 36.02 80.29 -48.01
CA ALA A 391 35.29 79.19 -47.43
C ALA A 391 34.48 78.37 -48.45
N MET A 392 34.61 77.10 -48.45
CA MET A 392 33.83 76.23 -49.32
C MET A 392 32.37 76.09 -48.80
N THR A 393 31.46 75.89 -49.74
CA THR A 393 30.13 75.48 -49.36
C THR A 393 30.17 74.04 -48.77
N THR A 394 29.68 73.85 -47.56
CA THR A 394 29.62 72.54 -46.96
C THR A 394 28.89 71.54 -47.87
N VAL A 395 29.51 70.40 -48.13
CA VAL A 395 28.87 69.32 -48.87
C VAL A 395 28.72 68.10 -47.96
N THR A 396 27.52 67.54 -47.89
CA THR A 396 27.18 66.34 -47.18
C THR A 396 27.00 65.17 -48.14
N PRO A 397 27.54 64.00 -47.83
CA PRO A 397 27.31 62.84 -48.65
C PRO A 397 25.89 62.31 -48.55
N THR A 398 25.46 61.48 -49.49
CA THR A 398 24.30 60.60 -49.39
C THR A 398 24.80 59.17 -49.56
N ASN A 399 24.13 58.25 -48.85
CA ASN A 399 24.39 56.84 -48.99
C ASN A 399 23.06 56.03 -48.97
N SER A 400 23.08 54.86 -49.56
CA SER A 400 22.06 53.83 -49.45
C SER A 400 22.47 52.77 -48.43
N GLY A 401 21.62 51.77 -48.19
CA GLY A 401 21.87 50.73 -47.17
C GLY A 401 21.69 51.23 -45.74
N GLY A 402 22.54 50.78 -44.85
CA GLY A 402 22.46 51.17 -43.45
C GLY A 402 23.09 52.54 -43.19
N THR A 403 22.67 53.19 -42.11
CA THR A 403 23.22 54.49 -41.70
C THR A 403 24.66 54.34 -41.28
N ALA A 404 25.55 55.16 -41.87
CA ALA A 404 26.93 55.22 -41.43
C ALA A 404 27.02 55.81 -40.02
N THR A 405 27.84 55.20 -39.15
CA THR A 405 28.09 55.66 -37.76
C THR A 405 29.40 56.44 -37.65
N SER A 406 30.28 56.32 -38.68
CA SER A 406 31.51 57.06 -38.71
C SER A 406 32.02 57.24 -40.15
N TYR A 407 32.75 58.34 -40.34
CA TYR A 407 33.42 58.65 -41.61
C TYR A 407 34.91 58.91 -41.39
N SER A 408 35.69 58.54 -42.37
CA SER A 408 37.13 58.82 -42.43
C SER A 408 37.53 59.20 -43.85
N VAL A 409 38.69 59.86 -44.05
CA VAL A 409 39.17 60.21 -45.33
C VAL A 409 40.68 59.89 -45.41
N SER A 410 41.10 59.43 -46.59
CA SER A 410 42.51 59.15 -46.87
C SER A 410 42.81 59.54 -48.34
N PRO A 411 43.91 60.26 -48.64
CA PRO A 411 44.80 60.95 -47.71
C PRO A 411 44.06 62.08 -46.96
N SER A 412 44.73 62.76 -46.01
CA SER A 412 44.18 63.91 -45.29
C SER A 412 43.79 65.03 -46.28
N LEU A 413 42.65 65.66 -46.05
CA LEU A 413 42.17 66.77 -46.84
C LEU A 413 43.19 67.92 -46.89
N PRO A 414 43.11 68.79 -47.88
CA PRO A 414 43.91 70.01 -47.95
C PRO A 414 43.85 70.83 -46.69
N ALA A 415 44.95 71.46 -46.30
CA ALA A 415 45.05 72.29 -45.07
C ALA A 415 43.87 73.31 -44.99
N GLY A 416 43.17 73.39 -43.88
CA GLY A 416 42.03 74.28 -43.68
C GLY A 416 40.66 73.60 -44.02
N LEU A 417 40.66 72.45 -44.70
CA LEU A 417 39.44 71.63 -44.85
C LEU A 417 39.36 70.53 -43.84
N ALA A 418 38.14 70.17 -43.44
CA ALA A 418 37.88 69.12 -42.45
C ALA A 418 36.72 68.22 -42.93
N LEU A 419 36.82 66.95 -42.62
CA LEU A 419 35.73 65.99 -42.68
C LEU A 419 35.09 65.89 -41.29
N ASP A 420 33.79 66.10 -41.22
CA ASP A 420 33.03 65.76 -40.01
C ASP A 420 32.88 64.23 -39.92
N THR A 421 33.51 63.64 -38.93
CA THR A 421 33.56 62.19 -38.74
C THR A 421 32.23 61.56 -38.38
N SER A 422 31.21 62.34 -38.00
CA SER A 422 29.86 61.89 -37.66
C SER A 422 28.86 61.96 -38.83
N THR A 423 29.01 62.99 -39.67
CA THR A 423 28.07 63.29 -40.78
C THR A 423 28.65 63.03 -42.16
N GLY A 424 29.96 62.93 -42.25
CA GLY A 424 30.69 62.85 -43.52
C GLY A 424 30.73 64.18 -44.27
N ALA A 425 30.32 65.29 -43.65
CA ALA A 425 30.33 66.61 -44.26
C ALA A 425 31.80 67.13 -44.51
N ILE A 426 32.09 67.61 -45.69
CA ILE A 426 33.34 68.28 -45.99
C ILE A 426 33.10 69.77 -45.96
N SER A 427 33.87 70.49 -45.17
CA SER A 427 33.76 71.92 -45.00
C SER A 427 35.11 72.58 -44.67
N GLY A 428 35.15 73.90 -44.61
CA GLY A 428 36.29 74.66 -44.13
C GLY A 428 36.75 75.69 -45.10
N THR A 429 37.89 76.36 -44.82
CA THR A 429 38.55 77.38 -45.66
C THR A 429 39.97 76.88 -45.96
N PRO A 430 40.26 76.50 -47.19
CA PRO A 430 41.60 75.99 -47.55
C PRO A 430 42.65 77.08 -47.36
N THR A 431 43.74 76.76 -46.64
CA THR A 431 44.83 77.73 -46.33
C THR A 431 46.05 77.57 -47.16
N ALA A 432 46.13 76.55 -48.03
CA ALA A 432 47.26 76.29 -48.90
C ALA A 432 46.80 75.87 -50.30
N VAL A 433 47.51 76.29 -51.34
CA VAL A 433 47.32 75.84 -52.74
C VAL A 433 47.65 74.35 -52.80
N THR A 434 46.81 73.58 -53.50
CA THR A 434 46.99 72.14 -53.62
C THR A 434 46.64 71.72 -55.04
N SER A 435 47.51 70.95 -55.68
CA SER A 435 47.22 70.36 -56.98
C SER A 435 46.07 69.41 -56.91
N SER A 436 45.37 69.21 -58.05
CA SER A 436 44.24 68.25 -58.05
C SER A 436 44.64 66.88 -57.52
N ALA A 437 43.95 66.44 -56.49
CA ALA A 437 44.19 65.16 -55.86
C ALA A 437 42.83 64.46 -55.47
N THR A 438 42.83 63.18 -55.47
CA THR A 438 41.70 62.36 -55.10
C THR A 438 41.79 61.98 -53.60
N TYR A 439 40.67 62.13 -52.87
CA TYR A 439 40.49 61.83 -51.44
C TYR A 439 39.37 60.81 -51.31
N THR A 440 39.70 59.62 -50.81
CA THR A 440 38.73 58.55 -50.62
C THR A 440 38.08 58.70 -49.26
N VAL A 441 36.79 59.00 -49.21
CA VAL A 441 36.01 59.05 -48.00
C VAL A 441 35.41 57.66 -47.79
N THR A 442 35.57 57.12 -46.59
CA THR A 442 34.98 55.85 -46.15
C THR A 442 33.88 56.10 -45.14
N ALA A 443 32.69 55.61 -45.42
CA ALA A 443 31.52 55.54 -44.44
C ALA A 443 31.45 54.15 -43.89
N THR A 444 31.36 54.04 -42.55
CA THR A 444 31.41 52.73 -41.81
C THR A 444 30.30 52.65 -40.79
N ASN A 445 29.72 51.42 -40.57
CA ASN A 445 28.95 51.03 -39.45
C ASN A 445 29.33 49.58 -39.05
N THR A 446 28.59 48.93 -38.08
CA THR A 446 28.87 47.57 -37.66
C THR A 446 28.65 46.51 -38.74
N GLY A 447 27.90 46.85 -39.79
CA GLY A 447 27.64 45.98 -40.97
C GLY A 447 28.73 45.99 -42.01
N GLY A 448 29.61 47.01 -42.00
CA GLY A 448 30.66 47.17 -43.02
C GLY A 448 30.94 48.61 -43.40
N SER A 449 31.58 48.81 -44.59
CA SER A 449 31.92 50.12 -45.08
C SER A 449 31.72 50.25 -46.60
N THR A 450 31.58 51.49 -47.04
CA THR A 450 31.56 51.86 -48.47
C THR A 450 32.42 53.11 -48.66
N THR A 451 32.88 53.34 -49.87
CA THR A 451 33.77 54.46 -50.17
C THR A 451 33.23 55.33 -51.30
N ALA A 452 33.63 56.60 -51.29
CA ALA A 452 33.44 57.52 -52.39
C ALA A 452 34.68 58.36 -52.55
N ASP A 453 35.03 58.62 -53.80
CA ASP A 453 36.17 59.50 -54.15
C ASP A 453 35.67 60.92 -54.40
N VAL A 454 36.36 61.86 -53.79
CA VAL A 454 36.18 63.30 -54.07
C VAL A 454 37.53 63.89 -54.59
N THR A 455 37.42 64.63 -55.66
CA THR A 455 38.61 65.31 -56.25
C THR A 455 38.62 66.77 -55.82
N ILE A 456 39.69 67.21 -55.22
CA ILE A 456 39.85 68.58 -54.75
C ILE A 456 41.08 69.20 -55.33
N VAL A 457 40.94 70.45 -55.92
CA VAL A 457 42.02 71.34 -56.29
C VAL A 457 41.83 72.68 -55.58
N VAL A 458 42.87 73.24 -55.01
CA VAL A 458 42.85 74.57 -54.43
C VAL A 458 43.76 75.47 -55.17
N ASN A 459 43.18 76.45 -55.85
CA ASN A 459 43.90 77.49 -56.64
C ASN A 459 44.22 78.68 -55.74
N ASP A 460 45.23 79.45 -56.15
CA ASP A 460 45.54 80.71 -55.47
C ASP A 460 44.47 81.80 -55.85
N VAL A 461 44.40 82.83 -55.04
CA VAL A 461 43.50 83.96 -55.30
C VAL A 461 44.06 84.68 -56.52
N ALA A 462 43.19 84.87 -57.55
CA ALA A 462 43.60 85.64 -58.76
C ALA A 462 43.93 87.07 -58.38
N PRO A 463 44.93 87.65 -58.97
CA PRO A 463 45.25 89.06 -58.77
C PRO A 463 44.02 89.93 -59.05
N SER A 464 43.62 90.79 -58.15
CA SER A 464 42.40 91.55 -58.23
C SER A 464 42.53 92.88 -59.01
N SER A 465 43.74 93.48 -59.21
CA SER A 465 43.94 94.67 -60.00
C SER A 465 45.43 94.86 -60.41
N LEU A 466 45.68 95.07 -61.68
CA LEU A 466 46.99 95.52 -62.21
C LEU A 466 46.77 96.92 -62.70
N THR A 467 47.30 97.94 -61.99
CA THR A 467 47.32 99.36 -62.47
C THR A 467 48.72 99.76 -62.90
N TYR A 468 48.86 100.24 -64.11
CA TYR A 468 50.08 100.90 -64.59
C TYR A 468 49.91 102.41 -64.42
N SER A 469 50.88 103.03 -63.80
CA SER A 469 50.98 104.49 -63.71
C SER A 469 51.83 105.02 -64.83
#